data_f668d0f6c0037a94155d083847e55666
#
_entry.id   f668d0f6c0037a94155d083847e55666
#
_cell.length_a   1.000
_cell.length_b   1.000
_cell.length_c   1.000
_cell.angle_alpha   90.00
_cell.angle_beta   90.00
_cell.angle_gamma   90.00
#
_symmetry.space_group_name_H-M   'P 1'
#
loop_
_entity.id
_entity.type
_entity.pdbx_description
1 polymer ?
#
loop_
_entity_poly.entity_id
_entity_poly.type
_entity_poly.pdbx_seq_one_letter_code
_entity_poly.pdbx_strand_id
1 'polypeptide(L)'
;MKVQMLETYPTAEAAAGACARAIAEKLREGLATRGRAALVVTGGRSPGPVFDALPQAPDLDWTRVVVTLSDERCVEPSAPAANARAVRERLLVGRAARAHFLPLWPKPDPAALEALIPFDAVMLGMGEDGHVASLIPGDPGLEAGLSGDEILVDVPAGLGRPPVPRVSLTLRALRDAHAVFLLVAGEAKRAVLARAIEGADLPVTRLLSDVKAPVRVFWSPEHPT
;
A
#
# COMPACT_ATOMS: atom_id res chain seq x y z
N MET A 1 1.24 -14.01 -14.38
CA MET A 1 1.77 -12.82 -13.70
C MET A 1 1.18 -11.58 -14.36
N LYS A 2 0.65 -10.63 -13.57
CA LYS A 2 -0.20 -9.52 -14.09
C LYS A 2 0.45 -8.14 -13.97
N VAL A 3 1.80 -8.02 -14.14
CA VAL A 3 2.39 -6.69 -14.36
C VAL A 3 1.92 -6.21 -15.72
N GLN A 4 0.97 -5.29 -15.74
CA GLN A 4 0.46 -4.73 -17.01
C GLN A 4 1.31 -3.58 -17.52
N MET A 5 2.00 -2.84 -16.63
CA MET A 5 2.76 -1.68 -17.05
C MET A 5 3.84 -1.32 -16.02
N LEU A 6 5.10 -1.36 -16.47
CA LEU A 6 6.21 -0.72 -15.77
C LEU A 6 6.37 0.69 -16.37
N GLU A 7 5.99 1.69 -15.61
CA GLU A 7 6.09 3.09 -15.99
C GLU A 7 7.35 3.70 -15.38
N THR A 8 8.19 4.27 -16.23
CA THR A 8 9.46 4.88 -15.83
C THR A 8 9.32 6.40 -15.77
N TYR A 9 9.77 6.99 -14.66
CA TYR A 9 9.74 8.43 -14.44
C TYR A 9 11.13 8.95 -14.11
N PRO A 10 11.46 10.20 -14.50
CA PRO A 10 12.79 10.76 -14.27
C PRO A 10 13.09 11.00 -12.78
N THR A 11 12.08 11.32 -11.97
CA THR A 11 12.21 11.58 -10.53
C THR A 11 11.15 10.87 -9.72
N ALA A 12 11.39 10.73 -8.42
CA ALA A 12 10.46 10.15 -7.47
C ALA A 12 9.15 10.97 -7.37
N GLU A 13 9.25 12.29 -7.46
CA GLU A 13 8.10 13.21 -7.42
C GLU A 13 7.22 13.03 -8.66
N ALA A 14 7.83 12.86 -9.84
CA ALA A 14 7.08 12.61 -11.09
C ALA A 14 6.33 11.27 -11.02
N ALA A 15 6.99 10.21 -10.53
CA ALA A 15 6.38 8.90 -10.30
C ALA A 15 5.23 8.99 -9.29
N ALA A 16 5.45 9.68 -8.18
CA ALA A 16 4.46 9.86 -7.12
C ALA A 16 3.24 10.67 -7.61
N GLY A 17 3.46 11.75 -8.35
CA GLY A 17 2.37 12.53 -8.94
C GLY A 17 1.53 11.73 -9.94
N ALA A 18 2.16 10.87 -10.74
CA ALA A 18 1.46 9.98 -11.66
C ALA A 18 0.67 8.91 -10.88
N CYS A 19 1.26 8.32 -9.85
CA CYS A 19 0.60 7.36 -8.96
C CYS A 19 -0.62 8.00 -8.26
N ALA A 20 -0.47 9.21 -7.71
CA ALA A 20 -1.56 9.94 -7.07
C ALA A 20 -2.75 10.20 -8.01
N ARG A 21 -2.47 10.59 -9.28
CA ARG A 21 -3.53 10.76 -10.30
C ARG A 21 -4.24 9.44 -10.59
N ALA A 22 -3.50 8.35 -10.74
CA ALA A 22 -4.07 7.02 -10.99
C ALA A 22 -4.93 6.52 -9.81
N ILE A 23 -4.48 6.75 -8.58
CA ILE A 23 -5.28 6.46 -7.37
C ILE A 23 -6.57 7.30 -7.38
N ALA A 24 -6.47 8.61 -7.59
CA ALA A 24 -7.63 9.50 -7.60
C ALA A 24 -8.67 9.10 -8.66
N GLU A 25 -8.24 8.61 -9.81
CA GLU A 25 -9.11 8.08 -10.87
C GLU A 25 -9.89 6.86 -10.37
N LYS A 26 -9.23 5.89 -9.74
CA LYS A 26 -9.88 4.70 -9.19
C LYS A 26 -10.84 5.02 -8.04
N LEU A 27 -10.49 5.96 -7.20
CA LEU A 27 -11.41 6.43 -6.15
C LEU A 27 -12.66 7.08 -6.76
N ARG A 28 -12.53 7.91 -7.81
CA ARG A 28 -13.70 8.50 -8.52
C ARG A 28 -14.58 7.42 -9.15
N GLU A 29 -13.98 6.41 -9.77
CA GLU A 29 -14.73 5.26 -10.32
C GLU A 29 -15.53 4.55 -9.21
N GLY A 30 -14.90 4.29 -8.05
CA GLY A 30 -15.55 3.70 -6.88
C GLY A 30 -16.71 4.57 -6.37
N LEU A 31 -16.49 5.87 -6.21
CA LEU A 31 -17.52 6.82 -5.79
C LEU A 31 -18.69 6.90 -6.77
N ALA A 32 -18.41 6.88 -8.08
CA ALA A 32 -19.45 6.93 -9.11
C ALA A 32 -20.29 5.65 -9.17
N THR A 33 -19.67 4.49 -8.98
CA THR A 33 -20.33 3.18 -9.18
C THR A 33 -20.95 2.62 -7.90
N ARG A 34 -20.34 2.87 -6.73
CA ARG A 34 -20.72 2.28 -5.43
C ARG A 34 -21.13 3.30 -4.37
N GLY A 35 -20.97 4.60 -4.67
CA GLY A 35 -21.25 5.67 -3.73
C GLY A 35 -20.21 5.82 -2.61
N ARG A 36 -19.21 4.97 -2.55
CA ARG A 36 -18.10 4.97 -1.59
C ARG A 36 -16.83 4.46 -2.26
N ALA A 37 -15.67 4.76 -1.68
CA ALA A 37 -14.41 4.21 -2.15
C ALA A 37 -13.48 3.87 -0.97
N ALA A 38 -12.63 2.86 -1.15
CA ALA A 38 -11.67 2.40 -0.15
C ALA A 38 -10.25 2.42 -0.72
N LEU A 39 -9.35 3.08 0.02
CA LEU A 39 -7.94 3.24 -0.32
C LEU A 39 -7.07 2.57 0.73
N VAL A 40 -6.19 1.66 0.30
CA VAL A 40 -5.09 1.16 1.10
C VAL A 40 -3.81 1.92 0.74
N VAL A 41 -3.09 2.40 1.75
CA VAL A 41 -1.78 3.05 1.57
C VAL A 41 -0.70 2.38 2.41
N THR A 42 0.55 2.46 1.97
CA THR A 42 1.70 1.94 2.70
C THR A 42 2.44 3.04 3.45
N GLY A 43 3.21 2.66 4.44
CA GLY A 43 4.12 3.57 5.12
C GLY A 43 5.51 3.67 4.46
N GLY A 44 6.44 4.32 5.17
CA GLY A 44 7.81 4.50 4.70
C GLY A 44 8.04 5.86 4.03
N ARG A 45 9.22 6.01 3.38
CA ARG A 45 9.63 7.28 2.75
C ARG A 45 9.02 7.48 1.36
N SER A 46 8.97 6.43 0.57
CA SER A 46 8.53 6.49 -0.83
C SER A 46 7.11 7.01 -1.04
N PRO A 47 6.11 6.72 -0.19
CA PRO A 47 4.74 7.22 -0.38
C PRO A 47 4.56 8.71 -0.03
N GLY A 48 5.53 9.33 0.65
CA GLY A 48 5.42 10.72 1.08
C GLY A 48 4.96 11.69 -0.01
N PRO A 49 5.64 11.78 -1.17
CA PRO A 49 5.21 12.66 -2.25
C PRO A 49 3.82 12.31 -2.84
N VAL A 50 3.38 11.04 -2.76
CA VAL A 50 2.00 10.66 -3.12
C VAL A 50 1.01 11.25 -2.12
N PHE A 51 1.35 11.20 -0.83
CA PHE A 51 0.51 11.78 0.23
C PHE A 51 0.36 13.29 0.10
N ASP A 52 1.40 13.99 -0.38
CA ASP A 52 1.32 15.43 -0.61
C ASP A 52 0.49 15.78 -1.87
N ALA A 53 0.56 14.94 -2.90
CA ALA A 53 -0.12 15.17 -4.17
C ALA A 53 -1.61 14.78 -4.15
N LEU A 54 -1.96 13.68 -3.49
CA LEU A 54 -3.31 13.10 -3.56
C LEU A 54 -4.40 13.99 -2.93
N PRO A 55 -4.18 14.72 -1.82
CA PRO A 55 -5.17 15.66 -1.28
C PRO A 55 -5.53 16.80 -2.23
N GLN A 56 -4.67 17.10 -3.20
CA GLN A 56 -4.87 18.14 -4.21
C GLN A 56 -5.71 17.65 -5.41
N ALA A 57 -6.06 16.36 -5.46
CA ALA A 57 -6.86 15.81 -6.54
C ALA A 57 -8.21 16.54 -6.63
N PRO A 58 -8.57 17.11 -7.81
CA PRO A 58 -9.86 17.76 -7.98
C PRO A 58 -10.99 16.74 -7.99
N ASP A 59 -12.19 17.21 -7.65
CA ASP A 59 -13.45 16.48 -7.82
C ASP A 59 -13.52 15.11 -7.14
N LEU A 60 -12.82 14.97 -5.99
CA LEU A 60 -12.88 13.79 -5.14
C LEU A 60 -13.66 14.11 -3.86
N ASP A 61 -14.79 13.42 -3.67
CA ASP A 61 -15.59 13.55 -2.45
C ASP A 61 -15.00 12.68 -1.33
N TRP A 62 -14.06 13.26 -0.61
CA TRP A 62 -13.37 12.61 0.49
C TRP A 62 -14.27 12.17 1.65
N THR A 63 -15.49 12.75 1.79
CA THR A 63 -16.42 12.32 2.85
C THR A 63 -16.93 10.88 2.67
N ARG A 64 -16.77 10.33 1.48
CA ARG A 64 -17.18 8.98 1.11
C ARG A 64 -15.99 8.05 0.83
N VAL A 65 -14.78 8.51 1.18
CA VAL A 65 -13.55 7.71 1.05
C VAL A 65 -13.13 7.19 2.42
N VAL A 66 -12.86 5.89 2.49
CA VAL A 66 -12.21 5.25 3.63
C VAL A 66 -10.75 5.01 3.27
N VAL A 67 -9.83 5.47 4.13
CA VAL A 67 -8.39 5.23 4.00
C VAL A 67 -7.97 4.24 5.08
N THR A 68 -7.21 3.22 4.71
CA THR A 68 -6.55 2.31 5.65
C THR A 68 -5.11 2.06 5.24
N LEU A 69 -4.39 1.28 6.02
CA LEU A 69 -2.97 0.97 5.81
C LEU A 69 -2.78 -0.45 5.28
N SER A 70 -1.68 -0.70 4.55
CA SER A 70 -1.26 -2.05 4.18
C SER A 70 -0.68 -2.80 5.36
N ASP A 71 0.00 -2.07 6.24
CA ASP A 71 0.62 -2.57 7.45
C ASP A 71 0.84 -1.44 8.46
N GLU A 72 0.99 -1.78 9.71
CA GLU A 72 1.29 -0.81 10.74
C GLU A 72 2.25 -1.38 11.78
N ARG A 73 3.05 -0.51 12.36
CA ARG A 73 3.90 -0.81 13.51
C ARG A 73 3.08 -0.74 14.78
N CYS A 74 3.18 -1.77 15.63
CA CYS A 74 2.49 -1.85 16.91
C CYS A 74 3.17 -0.93 17.93
N VAL A 75 3.09 0.36 17.70
CA VAL A 75 3.62 1.44 18.54
C VAL A 75 2.54 2.47 18.80
N GLU A 76 2.79 3.41 19.71
CA GLU A 76 1.87 4.54 19.91
C GLU A 76 1.59 5.27 18.59
N PRO A 77 0.33 5.65 18.29
CA PRO A 77 -0.05 6.26 17.01
C PRO A 77 0.65 7.59 16.71
N SER A 78 1.19 8.26 17.73
CA SER A 78 1.98 9.50 17.61
C SER A 78 3.47 9.27 17.41
N ALA A 79 3.94 8.01 17.57
CA ALA A 79 5.36 7.69 17.44
C ALA A 79 5.86 7.97 16.01
N PRO A 80 7.12 8.41 15.84
CA PRO A 80 7.71 8.63 14.51
C PRO A 80 7.72 7.38 13.63
N ALA A 81 7.68 6.20 14.24
CA ALA A 81 7.64 4.93 13.54
C ALA A 81 6.24 4.51 13.07
N ALA A 82 5.16 5.15 13.56
CA ALA A 82 3.80 4.82 13.16
C ALA A 82 3.50 5.27 11.72
N ASN A 83 3.01 4.36 10.88
CA ASN A 83 2.56 4.70 9.53
C ASN A 83 1.33 5.61 9.58
N ALA A 84 0.43 5.38 10.52
CA ALA A 84 -0.75 6.22 10.75
C ALA A 84 -0.41 7.69 11.00
N ARG A 85 0.74 7.98 11.63
CA ARG A 85 1.20 9.34 11.83
C ARG A 85 1.44 10.03 10.48
N ALA A 86 2.22 9.43 9.59
CA ALA A 86 2.51 9.99 8.27
C ALA A 86 1.24 10.21 7.44
N VAL A 87 0.28 9.28 7.53
CA VAL A 87 -1.02 9.40 6.86
C VAL A 87 -1.79 10.60 7.40
N ARG A 88 -1.85 10.80 8.72
CA ARG A 88 -2.55 11.95 9.32
C ARG A 88 -1.88 13.28 9.02
N GLU A 89 -0.55 13.33 9.05
CA GLU A 89 0.22 14.57 8.87
C GLU A 89 0.30 15.02 7.40
N ARG A 90 0.25 14.09 6.43
CA ARG A 90 0.50 14.41 5.02
C ARG A 90 -0.66 14.11 4.08
N LEU A 91 -1.38 13.00 4.29
CA LEU A 91 -2.48 12.60 3.40
C LEU A 91 -3.82 13.18 3.87
N LEU A 92 -4.14 13.07 5.15
CA LEU A 92 -5.44 13.48 5.69
C LEU A 92 -5.44 14.99 6.03
N VAL A 93 -5.06 15.80 5.06
CA VAL A 93 -5.00 17.26 5.18
C VAL A 93 -5.89 17.94 4.14
N GLY A 94 -6.21 19.21 4.34
CA GLY A 94 -7.04 19.96 3.41
C GLY A 94 -8.38 19.27 3.14
N ARG A 95 -8.68 18.99 1.87
CA ARG A 95 -9.92 18.30 1.48
C ARG A 95 -9.97 16.85 1.96
N ALA A 96 -8.82 16.17 1.96
CA ALA A 96 -8.69 14.77 2.37
C ALA A 96 -8.82 14.57 3.90
N ALA A 97 -8.75 15.62 4.69
CA ALA A 97 -9.05 15.56 6.13
C ALA A 97 -10.50 15.10 6.44
N ARG A 98 -11.38 15.11 5.43
CA ARG A 98 -12.77 14.65 5.55
C ARG A 98 -12.92 13.14 5.30
N ALA A 99 -11.86 12.44 4.89
CA ALA A 99 -11.90 11.00 4.71
C ALA A 99 -12.03 10.28 6.06
N HIS A 100 -12.68 9.13 6.04
CA HIS A 100 -12.69 8.25 7.19
C HIS A 100 -11.38 7.45 7.23
N PHE A 101 -10.63 7.55 8.32
CA PHE A 101 -9.40 6.80 8.51
C PHE A 101 -9.64 5.59 9.42
N LEU A 102 -9.38 4.39 8.92
CA LEU A 102 -9.41 3.14 9.66
C LEU A 102 -7.96 2.67 9.91
N PRO A 103 -7.36 2.98 11.07
CA PRO A 103 -5.99 2.56 11.39
C PRO A 103 -5.92 1.04 11.62
N LEU A 104 -4.74 0.45 11.42
CA LEU A 104 -4.52 -0.97 11.73
C LEU A 104 -4.01 -1.20 13.15
N TRP A 105 -3.62 -0.16 13.86
CA TRP A 105 -3.19 -0.27 15.27
C TRP A 105 -3.74 0.87 16.13
N PRO A 106 -4.34 0.62 17.29
CA PRO A 106 -4.77 -0.73 17.73
C PRO A 106 -5.60 -1.44 16.67
N LYS A 107 -5.55 -2.78 16.64
CA LYS A 107 -6.25 -3.55 15.60
C LYS A 107 -7.73 -3.16 15.54
N PRO A 108 -8.27 -2.89 14.34
CA PRO A 108 -9.70 -2.66 14.16
C PRO A 108 -10.46 -4.00 14.24
N ASP A 109 -11.78 -3.90 14.35
CA ASP A 109 -12.64 -5.05 14.11
C ASP A 109 -12.37 -5.61 12.68
N PRO A 110 -12.02 -6.89 12.52
CA PRO A 110 -11.81 -7.50 11.21
C PRO A 110 -12.99 -7.30 10.25
N ALA A 111 -14.23 -7.33 10.74
CA ALA A 111 -15.42 -7.09 9.94
C ALA A 111 -15.44 -5.69 9.30
N ALA A 112 -14.88 -4.68 9.98
CA ALA A 112 -14.78 -3.32 9.42
C ALA A 112 -13.81 -3.26 8.23
N LEU A 113 -12.72 -4.04 8.25
CA LEU A 113 -11.80 -4.17 7.12
C LEU A 113 -12.41 -5.02 6.00
N GLU A 114 -13.06 -6.12 6.35
CA GLU A 114 -13.69 -7.02 5.37
C GLU A 114 -14.77 -6.31 4.56
N ALA A 115 -15.52 -5.40 5.18
CA ALA A 115 -16.52 -4.56 4.51
C ALA A 115 -15.94 -3.59 3.47
N LEU A 116 -14.62 -3.36 3.46
CA LEU A 116 -13.91 -2.54 2.48
C LEU A 116 -13.41 -3.31 1.26
N ILE A 117 -13.41 -4.65 1.32
CA ILE A 117 -12.94 -5.52 0.23
C ILE A 117 -14.11 -5.74 -0.75
N PRO A 118 -13.89 -5.62 -2.07
CA PRO A 118 -12.63 -5.26 -2.73
C PRO A 118 -12.28 -3.78 -2.56
N PHE A 119 -11.01 -3.48 -2.27
CA PHE A 119 -10.52 -2.10 -2.22
C PHE A 119 -10.52 -1.47 -3.61
N ASP A 120 -10.82 -0.18 -3.71
CA ASP A 120 -10.79 0.55 -4.99
C ASP A 120 -9.37 0.76 -5.49
N ALA A 121 -8.47 1.08 -4.58
CA ALA A 121 -7.06 1.28 -4.85
C ALA A 121 -6.20 0.73 -3.70
N VAL A 122 -5.17 -0.02 -4.04
CA VAL A 122 -4.14 -0.48 -3.11
C VAL A 122 -2.80 0.07 -3.58
N MET A 123 -2.19 0.95 -2.79
CA MET A 123 -0.85 1.47 -3.03
C MET A 123 0.14 0.79 -2.08
N LEU A 124 1.14 0.14 -2.65
CA LEU A 124 2.19 -0.58 -1.94
C LEU A 124 3.58 -0.04 -2.29
N GLY A 125 4.50 -0.16 -1.36
CA GLY A 125 5.93 -0.18 -1.61
C GLY A 125 6.45 -1.61 -1.69
N MET A 126 7.74 -1.74 -1.99
CA MET A 126 8.45 -3.02 -1.98
C MET A 126 9.81 -2.85 -1.28
N GLY A 127 10.19 -3.82 -0.46
CA GLY A 127 11.54 -3.90 0.12
C GLY A 127 12.59 -4.40 -0.88
N GLU A 128 13.86 -4.22 -0.56
CA GLU A 128 14.98 -4.80 -1.32
C GLU A 128 15.07 -6.33 -1.15
N ASP A 129 14.40 -6.88 -0.16
CA ASP A 129 14.19 -8.32 0.07
C ASP A 129 12.92 -8.85 -0.60
N GLY A 130 12.18 -8.01 -1.32
CA GLY A 130 10.95 -8.36 -2.02
C GLY A 130 9.70 -8.40 -1.15
N HIS A 131 9.76 -7.94 0.11
CA HIS A 131 8.55 -7.83 0.93
C HIS A 131 7.59 -6.77 0.39
N VAL A 132 6.29 -6.99 0.61
CA VAL A 132 5.20 -6.03 0.42
C VAL A 132 4.38 -5.97 1.70
N ALA A 133 3.82 -4.79 2.03
CA ALA A 133 3.25 -4.55 3.35
C ALA A 133 4.26 -4.94 4.46
N SER A 134 3.88 -5.77 5.42
CA SER A 134 4.82 -6.44 6.34
C SER A 134 4.88 -7.96 6.15
N LEU A 135 4.64 -8.45 4.93
CA LEU A 135 4.88 -9.84 4.54
C LEU A 135 6.39 -9.99 4.21
N ILE A 136 7.19 -10.27 5.24
CA ILE A 136 8.65 -10.16 5.21
C ILE A 136 9.29 -11.55 5.12
N PRO A 137 10.24 -11.79 4.17
CA PRO A 137 11.00 -13.03 4.12
C PRO A 137 11.69 -13.32 5.46
N GLY A 138 11.62 -14.59 5.91
CA GLY A 138 12.15 -15.02 7.20
C GLY A 138 11.19 -14.88 8.39
N ASP A 139 9.99 -14.30 8.19
CA ASP A 139 8.93 -14.35 9.19
C ASP A 139 8.39 -15.80 9.31
N PRO A 140 8.36 -16.40 10.52
CA PRO A 140 7.71 -17.71 10.71
C PRO A 140 6.22 -17.71 10.34
N GLY A 141 5.54 -16.57 10.41
CA GLY A 141 4.14 -16.39 10.03
C GLY A 141 3.92 -16.01 8.56
N LEU A 142 4.99 -15.89 7.75
CA LEU A 142 4.88 -15.41 6.37
C LEU A 142 3.87 -16.21 5.53
N GLU A 143 3.90 -17.53 5.62
CA GLU A 143 3.01 -18.39 4.82
C GLU A 143 1.53 -18.18 5.19
N ALA A 144 1.23 -17.92 6.46
CA ALA A 144 -0.13 -17.55 6.87
C ALA A 144 -0.57 -16.22 6.25
N GLY A 145 0.34 -15.26 6.11
CA GLY A 145 0.08 -13.98 5.43
C GLY A 145 -0.07 -14.10 3.91
N LEU A 146 0.61 -15.08 3.28
CA LEU A 146 0.59 -15.30 1.83
C LEU A 146 -0.56 -16.21 1.36
N SER A 147 -0.91 -17.23 2.13
CA SER A 147 -1.81 -18.30 1.72
C SER A 147 -2.99 -18.53 2.66
N GLY A 148 -3.01 -17.91 3.85
CA GLY A 148 -4.06 -18.07 4.85
C GLY A 148 -5.36 -17.35 4.49
N ASP A 149 -6.41 -17.66 5.24
CA ASP A 149 -7.76 -17.12 5.06
C ASP A 149 -8.04 -15.84 5.87
N GLU A 150 -7.16 -15.49 6.78
CA GLU A 150 -7.27 -14.28 7.59
C GLU A 150 -6.96 -13.03 6.75
N ILE A 151 -7.56 -11.88 7.11
CA ILE A 151 -7.28 -10.59 6.45
C ILE A 151 -6.12 -9.82 7.09
N LEU A 152 -5.77 -10.17 8.32
CA LEU A 152 -4.67 -9.59 9.07
C LEU A 152 -3.74 -10.69 9.60
N VAL A 153 -2.45 -10.38 9.64
CA VAL A 153 -1.43 -11.22 10.29
C VAL A 153 -0.55 -10.37 11.19
N ASP A 154 -0.18 -10.95 12.34
CA ASP A 154 0.81 -10.37 13.24
C ASP A 154 2.22 -10.75 12.77
N VAL A 155 3.12 -9.77 12.79
CA VAL A 155 4.53 -9.94 12.45
C VAL A 155 5.37 -9.67 13.71
N PRO A 156 6.20 -10.62 14.17
CA PRO A 156 6.97 -10.48 15.38
C PRO A 156 8.02 -9.37 15.29
N ALA A 157 8.50 -8.91 16.46
CA ALA A 157 9.64 -8.01 16.51
C ALA A 157 10.91 -8.69 15.94
N GLY A 158 11.85 -7.87 15.51
CA GLY A 158 13.14 -8.35 14.95
C GLY A 158 13.19 -8.34 13.42
N LEU A 159 12.04 -8.21 12.74
CA LEU A 159 11.94 -8.15 11.29
C LEU A 159 11.67 -6.72 10.80
N GLY A 160 12.21 -6.40 9.63
CA GLY A 160 12.05 -5.09 9.00
C GLY A 160 12.76 -3.95 9.76
N ARG A 161 12.48 -2.72 9.34
CA ARG A 161 13.04 -1.51 9.99
C ARG A 161 11.94 -0.49 10.25
N PRO A 162 11.77 0.00 11.49
CA PRO A 162 12.40 -0.47 12.73
C PRO A 162 11.98 -1.90 13.09
N PRO A 163 12.78 -2.63 13.91
CA PRO A 163 12.55 -4.03 14.24
C PRO A 163 11.51 -4.18 15.38
N VAL A 164 10.36 -3.55 15.22
CA VAL A 164 9.24 -3.59 16.18
C VAL A 164 8.15 -4.55 15.68
N PRO A 165 7.26 -5.04 16.55
CA PRO A 165 6.11 -5.84 16.11
C PRO A 165 5.23 -5.06 15.13
N ARG A 166 4.56 -5.77 14.25
CA ARG A 166 3.69 -5.17 13.22
C ARG A 166 2.41 -5.95 13.05
N VAL A 167 1.42 -5.31 12.47
CA VAL A 167 0.23 -5.94 11.90
C VAL A 167 0.21 -5.64 10.41
N SER A 168 -0.14 -6.61 9.60
CA SER A 168 -0.14 -6.51 8.13
C SER A 168 -1.45 -7.01 7.56
N LEU A 169 -1.94 -6.36 6.50
CA LEU A 169 -2.89 -6.99 5.60
C LEU A 169 -2.22 -8.19 4.95
N THR A 170 -3.00 -9.26 4.80
CA THR A 170 -2.57 -10.48 4.12
C THR A 170 -2.74 -10.35 2.60
N LEU A 171 -2.17 -11.29 1.86
CA LEU A 171 -2.38 -11.34 0.41
C LEU A 171 -3.86 -11.58 0.05
N ARG A 172 -4.60 -12.35 0.89
CA ARG A 172 -6.06 -12.50 0.76
C ARG A 172 -6.77 -11.14 0.72
N ALA A 173 -6.42 -10.22 1.62
CA ALA A 173 -7.03 -8.89 1.66
C ALA A 173 -6.63 -8.03 0.45
N LEU A 174 -5.37 -8.14 -0.01
CA LEU A 174 -4.82 -7.28 -1.06
C LEU A 174 -5.19 -7.73 -2.48
N ARG A 175 -5.38 -9.04 -2.71
CA ARG A 175 -5.55 -9.62 -4.06
C ARG A 175 -6.87 -9.24 -4.75
N ASP A 176 -7.91 -8.90 -3.97
CA ASP A 176 -9.25 -8.60 -4.48
C ASP A 176 -9.48 -7.10 -4.74
N ALA A 177 -8.40 -6.30 -4.87
CA ALA A 177 -8.49 -4.89 -5.19
C ALA A 177 -8.92 -4.64 -6.65
N HIS A 178 -9.56 -3.50 -6.91
CA HIS A 178 -9.87 -3.03 -8.28
C HIS A 178 -8.64 -2.48 -9.02
N ALA A 179 -7.65 -1.98 -8.29
CA ALA A 179 -6.35 -1.57 -8.83
C ALA A 179 -5.25 -1.71 -7.77
N VAL A 180 -4.06 -2.15 -8.21
CA VAL A 180 -2.87 -2.23 -7.37
C VAL A 180 -1.76 -1.37 -8.00
N PHE A 181 -1.21 -0.47 -7.20
CA PHE A 181 -0.14 0.46 -7.55
C PHE A 181 1.09 0.13 -6.73
N LEU A 182 2.19 -0.22 -7.38
CA LEU A 182 3.47 -0.52 -6.75
C LEU A 182 4.43 0.64 -7.00
N LEU A 183 4.83 1.33 -5.94
CA LEU A 183 5.77 2.43 -6.00
C LEU A 183 7.19 1.91 -5.69
N VAL A 184 8.07 1.99 -6.67
CA VAL A 184 9.43 1.45 -6.62
C VAL A 184 10.44 2.56 -6.92
N ALA A 185 11.44 2.74 -6.06
CA ALA A 185 12.48 3.74 -6.25
C ALA A 185 13.88 3.11 -6.13
N GLY A 186 14.77 3.50 -7.02
CA GLY A 186 16.15 3.05 -7.08
C GLY A 186 16.36 1.75 -7.87
N GLU A 187 17.60 1.57 -8.36
CA GLU A 187 17.98 0.43 -9.19
C GLU A 187 17.99 -0.91 -8.41
N ALA A 188 18.34 -0.89 -7.12
CA ALA A 188 18.34 -2.10 -6.30
C ALA A 188 16.95 -2.74 -6.25
N LYS A 189 15.91 -1.94 -6.01
CA LYS A 189 14.52 -2.43 -6.01
C LYS A 189 14.03 -2.80 -7.40
N ARG A 190 14.49 -2.10 -8.44
CA ARG A 190 14.18 -2.48 -9.83
C ARG A 190 14.72 -3.88 -10.16
N ALA A 191 15.95 -4.19 -9.74
CA ALA A 191 16.54 -5.52 -9.91
C ALA A 191 15.74 -6.60 -9.17
N VAL A 192 15.28 -6.33 -7.94
CA VAL A 192 14.40 -7.25 -7.20
C VAL A 192 13.08 -7.46 -7.92
N LEU A 193 12.45 -6.39 -8.43
CA LEU A 193 11.23 -6.49 -9.23
C LEU A 193 11.42 -7.34 -10.48
N ALA A 194 12.55 -7.18 -11.20
CA ALA A 194 12.86 -7.99 -12.38
C ALA A 194 12.92 -9.48 -12.01
N ARG A 195 13.63 -9.83 -10.94
CA ARG A 195 13.68 -11.21 -10.42
C ARG A 195 12.29 -11.75 -10.04
N ALA A 196 11.45 -10.89 -9.43
CA ALA A 196 10.09 -11.27 -9.10
C ALA A 196 9.26 -11.57 -10.36
N ILE A 197 9.41 -10.78 -11.41
CA ILE A 197 8.76 -11.00 -12.72
C ILE A 197 9.24 -12.30 -13.35
N GLU A 198 10.49 -12.68 -13.17
CA GLU A 198 11.09 -13.95 -13.60
C GLU A 198 10.68 -15.16 -12.74
N GLY A 199 9.93 -14.92 -11.65
CA GLY A 199 9.38 -16.00 -10.82
C GLY A 199 10.22 -16.36 -9.58
N ALA A 200 11.14 -15.47 -9.13
CA ALA A 200 11.83 -15.66 -7.87
C ALA A 200 10.84 -15.82 -6.71
N ASP A 201 11.13 -16.67 -5.75
CA ASP A 201 10.29 -16.91 -4.57
C ASP A 201 10.37 -15.74 -3.58
N LEU A 202 9.52 -14.75 -3.82
CA LEU A 202 9.44 -13.50 -3.07
C LEU A 202 7.98 -13.15 -2.77
N PRO A 203 7.66 -12.48 -1.65
CA PRO A 203 6.29 -12.04 -1.36
C PRO A 203 5.68 -11.19 -2.48
N VAL A 204 6.47 -10.28 -3.08
CA VAL A 204 6.00 -9.50 -4.24
C VAL A 204 5.67 -10.37 -5.45
N THR A 205 6.36 -11.48 -5.68
CA THR A 205 6.05 -12.42 -6.77
C THR A 205 4.67 -13.04 -6.57
N ARG A 206 4.35 -13.42 -5.33
CA ARG A 206 3.03 -13.95 -4.97
C ARG A 206 1.94 -12.89 -5.19
N LEU A 207 2.18 -11.65 -4.75
CA LEU A 207 1.26 -10.54 -5.03
C LEU A 207 1.02 -10.40 -6.54
N LEU A 208 2.07 -10.31 -7.36
CA LEU A 208 1.98 -10.14 -8.82
C LEU A 208 1.26 -11.29 -9.53
N SER A 209 1.29 -12.50 -8.95
CA SER A 209 0.64 -13.68 -9.49
C SER A 209 -0.85 -13.78 -9.11
N ASP A 210 -1.17 -13.43 -7.87
CA ASP A 210 -2.46 -13.74 -7.25
C ASP A 210 -3.47 -12.58 -7.33
N VAL A 211 -3.01 -11.33 -7.48
CA VAL A 211 -3.94 -10.20 -7.62
C VAL A 211 -4.85 -10.34 -8.84
N LYS A 212 -6.12 -10.03 -8.67
CA LYS A 212 -7.13 -10.09 -9.75
C LYS A 212 -7.02 -8.91 -10.71
N ALA A 213 -6.70 -7.74 -10.17
CA ALA A 213 -6.52 -6.51 -10.94
C ALA A 213 -5.14 -6.43 -11.60
N PRO A 214 -5.02 -5.61 -12.66
CA PRO A 214 -3.73 -5.25 -13.20
C PRO A 214 -2.87 -4.50 -12.19
N VAL A 215 -1.58 -4.85 -12.10
CA VAL A 215 -0.60 -4.11 -11.30
C VAL A 215 0.10 -3.08 -12.17
N ARG A 216 0.03 -1.82 -11.76
CA ARG A 216 0.82 -0.74 -12.35
C ARG A 216 2.00 -0.43 -11.45
N VAL A 217 3.19 -0.43 -12.03
CA VAL A 217 4.44 -0.14 -11.31
C VAL A 217 4.94 1.23 -11.72
N PHE A 218 5.11 2.11 -10.76
CA PHE A 218 5.68 3.45 -10.92
C PHE A 218 7.11 3.44 -10.43
N TRP A 219 8.05 3.50 -11.34
CA TRP A 219 9.47 3.42 -11.01
C TRP A 219 10.21 4.73 -11.31
N SER A 220 11.15 5.07 -10.43
CA SER A 220 12.13 6.15 -10.64
C SER A 220 13.54 5.68 -10.21
N PRO A 221 14.61 6.20 -10.86
CA PRO A 221 15.98 5.87 -10.47
C PRO A 221 16.38 6.46 -9.11
N GLU A 222 15.71 7.53 -8.69
CA GLU A 222 16.01 8.27 -7.46
C GLU A 222 15.01 7.92 -6.36
N HIS A 223 15.48 7.99 -5.12
CA HIS A 223 14.62 7.97 -3.94
C HIS A 223 14.04 9.36 -3.68
N PRO A 224 12.80 9.47 -3.15
CA PRO A 224 12.29 10.76 -2.72
C PRO A 224 13.17 11.33 -1.61
N THR A 225 13.45 12.61 -1.68
CA THR A 225 14.20 13.38 -0.68
C THR A 225 13.40 13.67 0.59
#